data_0bf1f9df13859fbf8d97d7d4fb03a716
#
_entry.id   0bf1f9df13859fbf8d97d7d4fb03a716
#
_cell.length_a   1.000
_cell.length_b   1.000
_cell.length_c   1.000
_cell.angle_alpha   90.00
_cell.angle_beta   90.00
_cell.angle_gamma   90.00
#
_symmetry.space_group_name_H-M   'P 1'
#
loop_
_entity.id
_entity.type
_entity.pdbx_description
1 polymer ?
#
loop_
_entity_poly.entity_id
_entity_poly.type
_entity_poly.pdbx_seq_one_letter_code
_entity_poly.pdbx_strand_id
1 'polypeptide(L)'
;MPHIVLLGDSIFDNAAYTGGGPDVVTQLRGQLPEDWRASLAAVDGAQAADVAAQVAGVDASATHLVLSVGGNDALLAAGLLDEPVYSSADALRLVAATVREFEARYRDAVAACLARRLPLVVCTIYHGNFPDADYRERAIVALTALNDVIVRTACAHGLDVIDLRAVCDLPQDYANPIEPSSIGGAKIARAVACVATGAGTPSARLFA
;
A
#
# COMPACT_ATOMS: atom_id res chain seq x y z
N MET A 1 23.78 10.85 0.72
CA MET A 1 22.87 10.44 -0.36
C MET A 1 21.54 10.03 0.24
N PRO A 2 20.43 10.65 -0.17
CA PRO A 2 19.12 10.20 0.28
C PRO A 2 18.84 8.76 -0.16
N HIS A 3 18.17 7.99 0.71
CA HIS A 3 17.93 6.57 0.48
C HIS A 3 16.49 6.22 0.88
N ILE A 4 15.67 5.87 -0.10
CA ILE A 4 14.30 5.41 0.08
C ILE A 4 14.31 3.91 0.28
N VAL A 5 13.60 3.41 1.30
CA VAL A 5 13.36 1.99 1.50
C VAL A 5 11.86 1.72 1.34
N LEU A 6 11.52 0.82 0.42
CA LEU A 6 10.17 0.36 0.16
C LEU A 6 9.86 -0.82 1.08
N LEU A 7 8.79 -0.71 1.87
CA LEU A 7 8.31 -1.69 2.84
C LEU A 7 6.90 -2.15 2.48
N GLY A 8 6.55 -3.36 2.81
CA GLY A 8 5.20 -3.91 2.66
C GLY A 8 5.18 -5.17 1.81
N ASP A 9 4.35 -5.20 0.78
CA ASP A 9 3.96 -6.38 0.03
C ASP A 9 4.31 -6.32 -1.47
N SER A 10 3.62 -7.13 -2.29
CA SER A 10 3.79 -7.22 -3.74
C SER A 10 3.52 -5.93 -4.52
N ILE A 11 2.94 -4.91 -3.90
CA ILE A 11 2.83 -3.59 -4.53
C ILE A 11 4.23 -3.07 -4.91
N PHE A 12 5.22 -3.34 -4.08
CA PHE A 12 6.61 -2.96 -4.33
C PHE A 12 7.47 -4.14 -4.78
N ASP A 13 7.23 -5.36 -4.25
CA ASP A 13 7.93 -6.59 -4.64
C ASP A 13 7.20 -7.31 -5.78
N ASN A 14 7.07 -6.63 -6.92
CA ASN A 14 6.25 -7.09 -8.06
C ASN A 14 7.03 -7.69 -9.23
N ALA A 15 8.32 -7.98 -9.08
CA ALA A 15 9.16 -8.47 -10.19
C ALA A 15 8.60 -9.72 -10.88
N ALA A 16 7.95 -10.62 -10.12
CA ALA A 16 7.33 -11.84 -10.65
C ALA A 16 6.13 -11.56 -11.58
N TYR A 17 5.53 -10.37 -11.50
CA TYR A 17 4.27 -10.04 -12.18
C TYR A 17 4.45 -9.11 -13.39
N THR A 18 5.65 -8.61 -13.65
CA THR A 18 5.90 -7.59 -14.68
C THR A 18 5.98 -8.14 -16.11
N GLY A 19 5.93 -9.47 -16.28
CA GLY A 19 6.09 -10.09 -17.60
C GLY A 19 7.46 -9.84 -18.24
N GLY A 20 8.51 -9.64 -17.43
CA GLY A 20 9.88 -9.32 -17.87
C GLY A 20 10.16 -7.82 -18.03
N GLY A 21 9.16 -6.96 -17.77
CA GLY A 21 9.38 -5.52 -17.66
C GLY A 21 10.02 -5.14 -16.31
N PRO A 22 10.41 -3.88 -16.11
CA PRO A 22 11.00 -3.43 -14.87
C PRO A 22 9.94 -3.41 -13.73
N ASP A 23 10.37 -3.83 -12.54
CA ASP A 23 9.61 -3.76 -11.30
C ASP A 23 9.56 -2.32 -10.72
N VAL A 24 8.76 -2.13 -9.66
CA VAL A 24 8.57 -0.82 -9.04
C VAL A 24 9.88 -0.22 -8.54
N VAL A 25 10.72 -1.00 -7.86
CA VAL A 25 11.98 -0.47 -7.29
C VAL A 25 12.97 -0.09 -8.38
N THR A 26 13.05 -0.84 -9.48
CA THR A 26 13.88 -0.53 -10.64
C THR A 26 13.41 0.74 -11.32
N GLN A 27 12.10 0.89 -11.51
CA GLN A 27 11.52 2.09 -12.10
C GLN A 27 11.69 3.31 -11.20
N LEU A 28 11.57 3.14 -9.87
CA LEU A 28 11.83 4.21 -8.92
C LEU A 28 13.27 4.71 -9.03
N ARG A 29 14.26 3.81 -9.09
CA ARG A 29 15.67 4.18 -9.26
C ARG A 29 15.91 5.00 -10.53
N GLY A 30 15.19 4.69 -11.61
CA GLY A 30 15.27 5.45 -12.87
C GLY A 30 14.56 6.81 -12.86
N GLN A 31 13.73 7.08 -11.87
CA GLN A 31 12.97 8.34 -11.73
C GLN A 31 13.52 9.27 -10.65
N LEU A 32 14.42 8.77 -9.83
CA LEU A 32 15.06 9.57 -8.78
C LEU A 32 16.24 10.39 -9.32
N PRO A 33 16.60 11.53 -8.69
CA PRO A 33 17.83 12.24 -8.98
C PRO A 33 19.07 11.33 -8.79
N GLU A 34 20.16 11.62 -9.51
CA GLU A 34 21.38 10.79 -9.52
C GLU A 34 22.02 10.54 -8.15
N ASP A 35 21.83 11.48 -7.20
CA ASP A 35 22.35 11.37 -5.84
C ASP A 35 21.40 10.61 -4.89
N TRP A 36 20.24 10.14 -5.36
CA TRP A 36 19.29 9.33 -4.60
C TRP A 36 19.44 7.85 -4.90
N ARG A 37 19.06 7.03 -3.95
CA ARG A 37 18.93 5.59 -4.15
C ARG A 37 17.64 5.03 -3.56
N ALA A 38 17.23 3.88 -4.07
CA ALA A 38 16.09 3.13 -3.54
C ALA A 38 16.44 1.66 -3.34
N SER A 39 15.94 1.07 -2.28
CA SER A 39 16.03 -0.36 -2.00
C SER A 39 14.67 -0.94 -1.61
N LEU A 40 14.55 -2.26 -1.79
CA LEU A 40 13.37 -3.04 -1.52
C LEU A 40 13.59 -3.84 -0.24
N ALA A 41 12.70 -3.67 0.73
CA ALA A 41 12.56 -4.51 1.92
C ALA A 41 11.16 -5.13 1.99
N ALA A 42 10.24 -4.70 1.12
CA ALA A 42 8.95 -5.34 0.93
C ALA A 42 9.11 -6.78 0.46
N VAL A 43 8.16 -7.64 0.79
CA VAL A 43 8.14 -9.05 0.44
C VAL A 43 6.77 -9.42 -0.09
N ASP A 44 6.71 -10.04 -1.26
CA ASP A 44 5.48 -10.55 -1.84
C ASP A 44 4.71 -11.44 -0.84
N GLY A 45 3.41 -11.23 -0.73
CA GLY A 45 2.55 -11.95 0.22
C GLY A 45 2.56 -11.42 1.66
N ALA A 46 3.41 -10.44 2.00
CA ALA A 46 3.49 -9.92 3.37
C ALA A 46 2.20 -9.22 3.81
N GLN A 47 1.90 -9.32 5.09
CA GLN A 47 0.79 -8.68 5.79
C GLN A 47 1.29 -7.54 6.69
N ALA A 48 0.37 -6.77 7.25
CA ALA A 48 0.70 -5.71 8.20
C ALA A 48 1.55 -6.21 9.39
N ALA A 49 1.32 -7.44 9.85
CA ALA A 49 2.08 -8.06 10.94
C ALA A 49 3.57 -8.31 10.61
N ASP A 50 3.93 -8.42 9.33
CA ASP A 50 5.29 -8.74 8.89
C ASP A 50 6.20 -7.50 8.80
N VAL A 51 5.61 -6.30 8.79
CA VAL A 51 6.33 -5.03 8.58
C VAL A 51 7.40 -4.79 9.65
N ALA A 52 7.15 -5.15 10.90
CA ALA A 52 8.13 -4.96 11.97
C ALA A 52 9.44 -5.72 11.70
N ALA A 53 9.37 -6.92 11.13
CA ALA A 53 10.53 -7.71 10.74
C ALA A 53 11.28 -7.07 9.56
N GLN A 54 10.55 -6.53 8.57
CA GLN A 54 11.14 -5.78 7.46
C GLN A 54 11.88 -4.54 7.95
N VAL A 55 11.26 -3.77 8.85
CA VAL A 55 11.86 -2.57 9.46
C VAL A 55 13.14 -2.89 10.23
N ALA A 56 13.20 -4.03 10.91
CA ALA A 56 14.39 -4.47 11.62
C ALA A 56 15.59 -4.73 10.69
N GLY A 57 15.31 -5.11 9.41
CA GLY A 57 16.32 -5.32 8.38
C GLY A 57 16.72 -4.07 7.60
N VAL A 58 16.07 -2.92 7.84
CA VAL A 58 16.35 -1.68 7.12
C VAL A 58 17.75 -1.16 7.43
N ASP A 59 18.54 -0.92 6.38
CA ASP A 59 19.90 -0.38 6.45
C ASP A 59 19.93 0.96 7.22
N ALA A 60 21.01 1.15 8.01
CA ALA A 60 21.21 2.36 8.80
C ALA A 60 21.35 3.64 7.96
N SER A 61 21.68 3.51 6.67
CA SER A 61 21.77 4.63 5.73
C SER A 61 20.41 5.07 5.14
N ALA A 62 19.32 4.39 5.49
CA ALA A 62 17.98 4.79 5.08
C ALA A 62 17.65 6.20 5.58
N THR A 63 17.05 7.00 4.72
CA THR A 63 16.61 8.38 5.04
C THR A 63 15.12 8.59 4.89
N HIS A 64 14.42 7.73 4.14
CA HIS A 64 12.99 7.77 3.91
C HIS A 64 12.41 6.36 3.89
N LEU A 65 11.22 6.20 4.41
CA LEU A 65 10.46 4.95 4.36
C LEU A 65 9.18 5.17 3.58
N VAL A 66 8.80 4.20 2.76
CA VAL A 66 7.49 4.16 2.08
C VAL A 66 6.87 2.81 2.36
N LEU A 67 5.67 2.81 2.93
CA LEU A 67 4.95 1.61 3.34
C LEU A 67 3.70 1.41 2.48
N SER A 68 3.60 0.25 1.83
CA SER A 68 2.38 -0.23 1.17
C SER A 68 2.06 -1.62 1.67
N VAL A 69 1.03 -1.76 2.51
CA VAL A 69 0.62 -3.03 3.09
C VAL A 69 -0.87 -3.03 3.43
N GLY A 70 -1.47 -4.20 3.45
CA GLY A 70 -2.87 -4.42 3.80
C GLY A 70 -3.68 -5.11 2.72
N GLY A 71 -3.18 -5.19 1.48
CA GLY A 71 -3.80 -5.97 0.41
C GLY A 71 -3.96 -7.43 0.77
N ASN A 72 -2.91 -8.06 1.29
CA ASN A 72 -2.95 -9.46 1.74
C ASN A 72 -3.82 -9.67 2.99
N ASP A 73 -3.86 -8.70 3.92
CA ASP A 73 -4.81 -8.74 5.04
C ASP A 73 -6.27 -8.77 4.53
N ALA A 74 -6.59 -7.94 3.51
CA ALA A 74 -7.89 -7.92 2.88
C ALA A 74 -8.21 -9.23 2.15
N LEU A 75 -7.25 -9.80 1.41
CA LEU A 75 -7.42 -11.07 0.69
C LEU A 75 -7.69 -12.23 1.64
N LEU A 76 -7.00 -12.30 2.78
CA LEU A 76 -7.25 -13.32 3.79
C LEU A 76 -8.64 -13.21 4.41
N ALA A 77 -9.17 -12.00 4.52
CA ALA A 77 -10.51 -11.74 5.01
C ALA A 77 -11.59 -11.81 3.92
N ALA A 78 -11.23 -12.03 2.65
CA ALA A 78 -12.16 -11.94 1.52
C ALA A 78 -13.35 -12.91 1.61
N GLY A 79 -13.21 -14.05 2.30
CA GLY A 79 -14.29 -14.99 2.55
C GLY A 79 -15.51 -14.37 3.23
N LEU A 80 -15.35 -13.26 3.96
CA LEU A 80 -16.48 -12.54 4.56
C LEU A 80 -17.50 -12.03 3.52
N LEU A 81 -17.07 -11.82 2.26
CA LEU A 81 -17.94 -11.33 1.20
C LEU A 81 -18.99 -12.35 0.74
N ASP A 82 -18.74 -13.61 1.03
CA ASP A 82 -19.62 -14.73 0.66
C ASP A 82 -20.31 -15.36 1.91
N GLU A 83 -20.10 -14.79 3.10
CA GLU A 83 -20.75 -15.26 4.32
C GLU A 83 -22.26 -14.97 4.29
N PRO A 84 -23.11 -15.99 4.53
CA PRO A 84 -24.55 -15.79 4.60
C PRO A 84 -24.91 -14.98 5.85
N VAL A 85 -25.66 -13.92 5.65
CA VAL A 85 -26.11 -13.04 6.74
C VAL A 85 -27.64 -12.86 6.71
N TYR A 86 -28.25 -12.67 7.87
CA TYR A 86 -29.70 -12.46 7.97
C TYR A 86 -30.10 -10.99 7.82
N SER A 87 -29.18 -10.07 8.01
CA SER A 87 -29.46 -8.63 7.94
C SER A 87 -28.22 -7.84 7.51
N SER A 88 -28.44 -6.62 7.01
CA SER A 88 -27.36 -5.66 6.77
C SER A 88 -26.57 -5.33 8.05
N ALA A 89 -27.21 -5.38 9.21
CA ALA A 89 -26.54 -5.18 10.48
C ALA A 89 -25.53 -6.31 10.77
N ASP A 90 -25.83 -7.55 10.40
CA ASP A 90 -24.90 -8.68 10.56
C ASP A 90 -23.72 -8.54 9.60
N ALA A 91 -23.96 -8.19 8.34
CA ALA A 91 -22.89 -7.90 7.39
C ALA A 91 -21.95 -6.80 7.90
N LEU A 92 -22.50 -5.69 8.42
CA LEU A 92 -21.71 -4.59 8.96
C LEU A 92 -20.91 -5.00 10.21
N ARG A 93 -21.43 -5.92 11.04
CA ARG A 93 -20.67 -6.45 12.19
C ARG A 93 -19.46 -7.28 11.74
N LEU A 94 -19.60 -8.10 10.69
CA LEU A 94 -18.49 -8.86 10.10
C LEU A 94 -17.41 -7.92 9.58
N VAL A 95 -17.79 -6.94 8.76
CA VAL A 95 -16.84 -5.92 8.27
C VAL A 95 -16.16 -5.18 9.42
N ALA A 96 -16.93 -4.74 10.43
CA ALA A 96 -16.37 -4.03 11.59
C ALA A 96 -15.41 -4.89 12.42
N ALA A 97 -15.59 -6.20 12.49
CA ALA A 97 -14.63 -7.10 13.14
C ALA A 97 -13.31 -7.15 12.38
N THR A 98 -13.36 -7.37 11.06
CA THR A 98 -12.20 -7.37 10.18
C THR A 98 -11.44 -6.04 10.23
N VAL A 99 -12.16 -4.92 10.19
CA VAL A 99 -11.55 -3.57 10.29
C VAL A 99 -10.80 -3.41 11.60
N ARG A 100 -11.37 -3.83 12.74
CA ARG A 100 -10.68 -3.74 14.05
C ARG A 100 -9.40 -4.57 14.10
N GLU A 101 -9.43 -5.78 13.55
CA GLU A 101 -8.25 -6.65 13.51
C GLU A 101 -7.16 -6.07 12.61
N PHE A 102 -7.54 -5.58 11.44
CA PHE A 102 -6.61 -4.89 10.54
C PHE A 102 -6.04 -3.64 11.19
N GLU A 103 -6.88 -2.80 11.80
CA GLU A 103 -6.45 -1.56 12.47
C GLU A 103 -5.39 -1.81 13.52
N ALA A 104 -5.53 -2.84 14.34
CA ALA A 104 -4.53 -3.19 15.36
C ALA A 104 -3.18 -3.50 14.70
N ARG A 105 -3.16 -4.42 13.71
CA ARG A 105 -1.94 -4.82 13.01
C ARG A 105 -1.31 -3.67 12.22
N TYR A 106 -2.13 -2.85 11.55
CA TYR A 106 -1.66 -1.72 10.77
C TYR A 106 -1.03 -0.62 11.64
N ARG A 107 -1.62 -0.33 12.80
CA ARG A 107 -1.03 0.61 13.77
C ARG A 107 0.32 0.14 14.29
N ASP A 108 0.46 -1.16 14.58
CA ASP A 108 1.75 -1.74 15.00
C ASP A 108 2.80 -1.62 13.87
N ALA A 109 2.42 -1.87 12.62
CA ALA A 109 3.27 -1.68 11.45
C ALA A 109 3.76 -0.23 11.32
N VAL A 110 2.85 0.73 11.41
CA VAL A 110 3.20 2.16 11.36
C VAL A 110 4.07 2.56 12.54
N ALA A 111 3.77 2.08 13.75
CA ALA A 111 4.58 2.36 14.95
C ALA A 111 6.02 1.83 14.80
N ALA A 112 6.20 0.64 14.21
CA ALA A 112 7.52 0.09 13.92
C ALA A 112 8.31 0.99 12.94
N CYS A 113 7.66 1.48 11.89
CA CYS A 113 8.26 2.43 10.95
C CYS A 113 8.65 3.75 11.64
N LEU A 114 7.74 4.33 12.42
CA LEU A 114 7.95 5.59 13.14
C LEU A 114 9.08 5.52 14.19
N ALA A 115 9.31 4.34 14.76
CA ALA A 115 10.42 4.11 15.69
C ALA A 115 11.80 4.38 15.04
N ARG A 116 11.90 4.32 13.70
CA ARG A 116 13.12 4.69 12.96
C ARG A 116 13.39 6.19 12.93
N ARG A 117 12.40 7.03 13.27
CA ARG A 117 12.47 8.49 13.23
C ARG A 117 12.88 9.05 11.87
N LEU A 118 12.44 8.39 10.81
CA LEU A 118 12.63 8.81 9.42
C LEU A 118 11.29 9.32 8.84
N PRO A 119 11.31 10.21 7.86
CA PRO A 119 10.13 10.52 7.07
C PRO A 119 9.46 9.23 6.57
N LEU A 120 8.16 9.11 6.80
CA LEU A 120 7.34 7.97 6.42
C LEU A 120 6.20 8.43 5.51
N VAL A 121 6.07 7.76 4.38
CA VAL A 121 4.92 7.87 3.48
C VAL A 121 4.16 6.56 3.52
N VAL A 122 2.83 6.59 3.53
CA VAL A 122 2.01 5.38 3.47
C VAL A 122 1.16 5.36 2.21
N CYS A 123 0.83 4.16 1.72
CA CYS A 123 -0.03 3.96 0.56
C CYS A 123 -1.40 3.42 0.98
N THR A 124 -2.46 3.81 0.27
CA THR A 124 -3.76 3.12 0.37
C THR A 124 -3.72 1.80 -0.39
N ILE A 125 -4.69 0.92 -0.11
CA ILE A 125 -4.93 -0.29 -0.91
C ILE A 125 -5.75 0.12 -2.13
N TYR A 126 -5.33 -0.22 -3.34
CA TYR A 126 -6.09 0.03 -4.57
C TYR A 126 -7.26 -0.97 -4.74
N HIS A 127 -8.13 -0.72 -5.69
CA HIS A 127 -9.37 -1.48 -5.84
C HIS A 127 -9.18 -2.88 -6.45
N GLY A 128 -8.05 -3.14 -7.12
CA GLY A 128 -7.85 -4.33 -7.93
C GLY A 128 -8.63 -4.28 -9.26
N ASN A 129 -8.37 -5.26 -10.13
CA ASN A 129 -9.03 -5.39 -11.43
C ASN A 129 -9.71 -6.76 -11.54
N PHE A 130 -10.64 -7.06 -10.63
CA PHE A 130 -11.37 -8.32 -10.61
C PHE A 130 -12.30 -8.41 -11.84
N PRO A 131 -12.31 -9.56 -12.55
CA PRO A 131 -13.14 -9.73 -13.75
C PRO A 131 -14.64 -9.80 -13.45
N ASP A 132 -15.03 -10.36 -12.29
CA ASP A 132 -16.42 -10.39 -11.84
C ASP A 132 -16.80 -9.01 -11.29
N ALA A 133 -17.78 -8.37 -11.94
CA ALA A 133 -18.22 -7.02 -11.63
C ALA A 133 -18.90 -6.94 -10.25
N ASP A 134 -19.71 -7.94 -9.88
CA ASP A 134 -20.40 -7.99 -8.59
C ASP A 134 -19.42 -8.18 -7.45
N TYR A 135 -18.47 -9.13 -7.58
CA TYR A 135 -17.40 -9.31 -6.62
C TYR A 135 -16.56 -8.03 -6.47
N ARG A 136 -16.19 -7.40 -7.59
CA ARG A 136 -15.39 -6.17 -7.59
C ARG A 136 -16.10 -5.04 -6.84
N GLU A 137 -17.42 -4.85 -7.04
CA GLU A 137 -18.19 -3.84 -6.33
C GLU A 137 -18.19 -4.09 -4.82
N ARG A 138 -18.43 -5.32 -4.39
CA ARG A 138 -18.39 -5.72 -2.97
C ARG A 138 -16.99 -5.53 -2.37
N ALA A 139 -15.95 -5.93 -3.10
CA ALA A 139 -14.56 -5.77 -2.68
C ALA A 139 -14.19 -4.28 -2.50
N ILE A 140 -14.59 -3.40 -3.43
CA ILE A 140 -14.36 -1.95 -3.31
C ILE A 140 -15.00 -1.37 -2.05
N VAL A 141 -16.23 -1.78 -1.74
CA VAL A 141 -16.93 -1.33 -0.51
C VAL A 141 -16.17 -1.79 0.74
N ALA A 142 -15.75 -3.06 0.79
CA ALA A 142 -14.98 -3.59 1.93
C ALA A 142 -13.62 -2.91 2.07
N LEU A 143 -12.89 -2.72 0.96
CA LEU A 143 -11.60 -2.03 0.95
C LEU A 143 -11.70 -0.57 1.38
N THR A 144 -12.84 0.10 1.14
CA THR A 144 -13.06 1.47 1.63
C THR A 144 -12.94 1.55 3.15
N ALA A 145 -13.46 0.56 3.88
CA ALA A 145 -13.37 0.52 5.33
C ALA A 145 -11.93 0.27 5.83
N LEU A 146 -11.14 -0.54 5.13
CA LEU A 146 -9.72 -0.74 5.46
C LEU A 146 -8.88 0.50 5.10
N ASN A 147 -9.16 1.13 3.96
CA ASN A 147 -8.49 2.37 3.55
C ASN A 147 -8.78 3.54 4.51
N ASP A 148 -9.97 3.57 5.14
CA ASP A 148 -10.26 4.54 6.21
C ASP A 148 -9.30 4.38 7.38
N VAL A 149 -8.95 3.16 7.77
CA VAL A 149 -7.93 2.90 8.82
C VAL A 149 -6.58 3.50 8.42
N ILE A 150 -6.14 3.26 7.19
CA ILE A 150 -4.86 3.79 6.68
C ILE A 150 -4.85 5.32 6.76
N VAL A 151 -5.88 5.96 6.19
CA VAL A 151 -5.99 7.42 6.14
C VAL A 151 -6.09 8.03 7.55
N ARG A 152 -6.92 7.49 8.43
CA ARG A 152 -7.02 7.98 9.81
C ARG A 152 -5.71 7.82 10.58
N THR A 153 -5.01 6.71 10.39
CA THR A 153 -3.70 6.49 11.03
C THR A 153 -2.69 7.49 10.49
N ALA A 154 -2.65 7.72 9.18
CA ALA A 154 -1.79 8.71 8.58
C ALA A 154 -2.06 10.13 9.12
N CYS A 155 -3.33 10.53 9.18
CA CYS A 155 -3.73 11.83 9.73
C CYS A 155 -3.30 11.99 11.19
N ALA A 156 -3.49 10.97 12.02
CA ALA A 156 -3.13 11.02 13.44
C ALA A 156 -1.63 11.22 13.68
N HIS A 157 -0.79 10.85 12.70
CA HIS A 157 0.66 10.96 12.77
C HIS A 157 1.25 12.03 11.84
N GLY A 158 0.41 12.77 11.09
CA GLY A 158 0.85 13.78 10.13
C GLY A 158 1.66 13.22 8.97
N LEU A 159 1.33 12.01 8.50
CA LEU A 159 2.02 11.33 7.42
C LEU A 159 1.45 11.72 6.05
N ASP A 160 2.32 11.74 5.05
CA ASP A 160 1.89 11.81 3.66
C ASP A 160 1.27 10.50 3.20
N VAL A 161 0.24 10.60 2.35
CA VAL A 161 -0.48 9.44 1.80
C VAL A 161 -0.41 9.46 0.28
N ILE A 162 0.01 8.33 -0.30
CA ILE A 162 -0.15 8.05 -1.74
C ILE A 162 -1.46 7.27 -1.91
N ASP A 163 -2.44 7.87 -2.55
CA ASP A 163 -3.70 7.19 -2.83
C ASP A 163 -3.56 6.32 -4.09
N LEU A 164 -3.23 5.05 -3.90
CA LEU A 164 -3.06 4.09 -5.01
C LEU A 164 -4.33 3.86 -5.81
N ARG A 165 -5.52 4.17 -5.27
CA ARG A 165 -6.80 4.08 -5.99
C ARG A 165 -6.86 5.09 -7.13
N ALA A 166 -6.18 6.23 -6.99
CA ALA A 166 -6.07 7.26 -8.02
C ALA A 166 -4.83 7.06 -8.92
N VAL A 167 -3.83 6.31 -8.46
CA VAL A 167 -2.61 6.01 -9.21
C VAL A 167 -2.84 4.85 -10.18
N CYS A 168 -3.44 3.75 -9.71
CA CYS A 168 -3.73 2.54 -10.48
C CYS A 168 -5.23 2.47 -10.79
N ASP A 169 -5.69 3.26 -11.75
CA ASP A 169 -7.09 3.48 -12.09
C ASP A 169 -7.54 2.83 -13.42
N LEU A 170 -6.60 2.26 -14.18
CA LEU A 170 -6.85 1.67 -15.50
C LEU A 170 -6.55 0.16 -15.51
N PRO A 171 -7.27 -0.65 -16.32
CA PRO A 171 -7.06 -2.09 -16.39
C PRO A 171 -5.62 -2.50 -16.71
N GLN A 172 -4.89 -1.75 -17.55
CA GLN A 172 -3.50 -2.04 -17.90
C GLN A 172 -2.50 -1.81 -16.76
N ASP A 173 -2.92 -1.16 -15.69
CA ASP A 173 -2.07 -0.97 -14.50
C ASP A 173 -1.89 -2.28 -13.73
N TYR A 174 -2.69 -3.29 -14.05
CA TYR A 174 -2.72 -4.58 -13.37
C TYR A 174 -2.19 -5.69 -14.28
N ALA A 175 -1.34 -6.56 -13.74
CA ALA A 175 -0.86 -7.78 -14.40
C ALA A 175 -1.87 -8.93 -14.27
N ASN A 176 -2.60 -8.95 -13.16
CA ASN A 176 -3.66 -9.88 -12.81
C ASN A 176 -4.69 -9.13 -11.92
N PRO A 177 -5.71 -9.76 -11.34
CA PRO A 177 -6.72 -9.02 -10.54
C PRO A 177 -6.16 -8.20 -9.37
N ILE A 178 -5.00 -8.55 -8.85
CA ILE A 178 -4.49 -7.97 -7.59
C ILE A 178 -3.05 -7.43 -7.66
N GLU A 179 -2.32 -7.69 -8.74
CA GLU A 179 -0.90 -7.31 -8.82
C GLU A 179 -0.66 -6.17 -9.82
N PRO A 180 0.25 -5.24 -9.53
CA PRO A 180 0.58 -4.18 -10.47
C PRO A 180 1.40 -4.73 -11.65
N SER A 181 1.03 -4.33 -12.85
CA SER A 181 1.84 -4.54 -14.04
C SER A 181 3.08 -3.61 -14.03
N SER A 182 3.99 -3.79 -14.99
CA SER A 182 5.09 -2.83 -15.18
C SER A 182 4.58 -1.41 -15.50
N ILE A 183 3.39 -1.26 -16.12
CA ILE A 183 2.77 0.06 -16.39
C ILE A 183 2.26 0.68 -15.09
N GLY A 184 1.52 -0.06 -14.27
CA GLY A 184 1.09 0.38 -12.96
C GLY A 184 2.27 0.67 -12.04
N GLY A 185 3.28 -0.19 -12.07
CA GLY A 185 4.53 -0.01 -11.34
C GLY A 185 5.24 1.30 -11.67
N ALA A 186 5.22 1.73 -12.95
CA ALA A 186 5.78 3.04 -13.34
C ALA A 186 5.03 4.22 -12.72
N LYS A 187 3.71 4.13 -12.62
CA LYS A 187 2.87 5.15 -11.97
C LYS A 187 3.13 5.19 -10.47
N ILE A 188 3.20 4.03 -9.82
CA ILE A 188 3.52 3.90 -8.39
C ILE A 188 4.91 4.51 -8.10
N ALA A 189 5.92 4.11 -8.87
CA ALA A 189 7.29 4.63 -8.74
C ALA A 189 7.33 6.16 -8.87
N ARG A 190 6.58 6.72 -9.82
CA ARG A 190 6.47 8.18 -10.01
C ARG A 190 5.84 8.86 -8.79
N ALA A 191 4.76 8.30 -8.25
CA ALA A 191 4.10 8.86 -7.07
C ALA A 191 5.06 8.85 -5.86
N VAL A 192 5.80 7.76 -5.65
CA VAL A 192 6.81 7.64 -4.60
C VAL A 192 7.93 8.68 -4.80
N ALA A 193 8.48 8.78 -6.01
CA ALA A 193 9.54 9.76 -6.31
C ALA A 193 9.07 11.19 -6.06
N CYS A 194 7.86 11.56 -6.52
CA CYS A 194 7.30 12.89 -6.34
C CYS A 194 7.14 13.27 -4.87
N VAL A 195 6.61 12.37 -4.04
CA VAL A 195 6.38 12.64 -2.61
C VAL A 195 7.72 12.68 -1.86
N ALA A 196 8.60 11.70 -2.08
CA ALA A 196 9.86 11.60 -1.34
C ALA A 196 10.84 12.76 -1.66
N THR A 197 10.85 13.26 -2.90
CA THR A 197 11.73 14.37 -3.31
C THR A 197 11.11 15.74 -3.09
N GLY A 198 9.82 15.82 -2.73
CA GLY A 198 9.09 17.08 -2.66
C GLY A 198 8.86 17.76 -4.02
N ALA A 199 9.08 17.04 -5.12
CA ALA A 199 8.93 17.58 -6.49
C ALA A 199 7.46 17.67 -6.95
N GLY A 200 6.52 17.08 -6.20
CA GLY A 200 5.10 17.08 -6.51
C GLY A 200 4.35 18.15 -5.72
N THR A 201 3.31 18.73 -6.34
CA THR A 201 2.28 19.46 -5.58
C THR A 201 1.25 18.46 -5.07
N PRO A 202 0.86 18.47 -3.79
CA PRO A 202 -0.21 17.63 -3.29
C PRO A 202 -1.49 17.84 -4.09
N SER A 203 -2.11 16.77 -4.57
CA SER A 203 -3.40 16.82 -5.27
C SER A 203 -4.58 17.08 -4.32
N ALA A 204 -4.39 16.79 -3.03
CA ALA A 204 -5.34 17.03 -1.95
C ALA A 204 -4.61 17.32 -0.64
N ARG A 205 -5.28 18.03 0.27
CA ARG A 205 -4.84 18.24 1.65
C ARG A 205 -5.98 17.89 2.59
N LEU A 206 -5.67 17.10 3.60
CA LEU A 206 -6.59 16.77 4.69
C LEU A 206 -6.13 17.52 5.94
N PHE A 207 -7.08 18.21 6.58
CA PHE A 207 -6.83 18.90 7.85
C PHE A 207 -7.63 18.17 8.94
N ALA A 208 -6.97 17.78 10.01
CA ALA A 208 -7.54 17.05 11.15
C ALA A 208 -7.23 17.76 12.46
#